data_9e192ef86756db2d1e3dab9f0b2ac23b
#
_entry.id   9e192ef86756db2d1e3dab9f0b2ac23b
#
_cell.length_a   1.000
_cell.length_b   1.000
_cell.length_c   1.000
_cell.angle_alpha   90.00
_cell.angle_beta   90.00
_cell.angle_gamma   90.00
#
_symmetry.space_group_name_H-M   'P 1'
#
loop_
_entity.id
_entity.type
_entity.pdbx_description
1 polymer ?
#
loop_
_entity_poly.entity_id
_entity_poly.type
_entity_poly.pdbx_seq_one_letter_code
_entity_poly.pdbx_strand_id
1 'polypeptide(L)'
;VGTIGHVDHGKTTLTAAITTVLSKKFGGEAKGYDMIDAAPEEKARGITINTAHVEYETANRHYAHVDCPGHADYVKNMITGAAQMDGAVLVCSAADGPMPQTREHILLARQVGVPYIIVFLNKCDMVDDEELLELVEMEVRELLDKYSFPGDDTPIIRGSAKLALEGDKGPLGEEAIMKLADALDNYIPTPERAVDGAFLMPVEDVFSISGRGTVVTGRIERGIVKVGEEIEIVGIT
;
A
#
# COMPACT_ATOMS: atom_id res chain seq x y z
N VAL A 1 -5.10 3.57 1.92
CA VAL A 1 -4.72 2.37 1.13
C VAL A 1 -3.30 1.95 1.45
N GLY A 2 -2.83 0.84 0.90
CA GLY A 2 -1.42 0.46 1.06
C GLY A 2 -1.03 -0.72 0.20
N THR A 3 0.29 -0.99 0.13
CA THR A 3 0.88 -2.11 -0.60
C THR A 3 1.19 -3.28 0.31
N ILE A 4 0.78 -4.47 -0.12
CA ILE A 4 1.06 -5.76 0.52
C ILE A 4 1.59 -6.75 -0.52
N GLY A 5 2.22 -7.82 -0.09
CA GLY A 5 2.72 -8.89 -0.97
C GLY A 5 4.12 -9.36 -0.59
N HIS A 6 4.63 -10.33 -1.35
CA HIS A 6 5.90 -10.99 -1.07
C HIS A 6 7.10 -10.03 -1.13
N VAL A 7 8.17 -10.36 -0.41
CA VAL A 7 9.46 -9.66 -0.51
C VAL A 7 9.96 -9.69 -1.97
N ASP A 8 10.63 -8.63 -2.40
CA ASP A 8 11.19 -8.46 -3.76
C ASP A 8 10.17 -8.44 -4.92
N HIS A 9 8.87 -8.46 -4.65
CA HIS A 9 7.84 -8.29 -5.69
C HIS A 9 7.66 -6.83 -6.13
N GLY A 10 8.32 -5.87 -5.48
CA GLY A 10 8.39 -4.46 -5.91
C GLY A 10 7.35 -3.53 -5.29
N LYS A 11 6.91 -3.79 -4.05
CA LYS A 11 5.96 -2.94 -3.31
C LYS A 11 6.45 -1.50 -3.18
N THR A 12 7.63 -1.31 -2.61
CA THR A 12 8.24 0.02 -2.41
C THR A 12 8.54 0.70 -3.75
N THR A 13 8.97 -0.05 -4.76
CA THR A 13 9.15 0.45 -6.12
C THR A 13 7.83 0.95 -6.71
N LEU A 14 6.73 0.20 -6.50
CA LEU A 14 5.41 0.62 -6.94
C LEU A 14 4.94 1.88 -6.19
N THR A 15 5.13 1.93 -4.89
CA THR A 15 4.79 3.11 -4.07
C THR A 15 5.54 4.36 -4.57
N ALA A 16 6.84 4.23 -4.86
CA ALA A 16 7.62 5.30 -5.46
C ALA A 16 7.11 5.69 -6.86
N ALA A 17 6.74 4.71 -7.70
CA ALA A 17 6.18 4.96 -9.02
C ALA A 17 4.84 5.71 -8.95
N ILE A 18 3.96 5.32 -8.04
CA ILE A 18 2.66 5.98 -7.82
C ILE A 18 2.88 7.45 -7.46
N THR A 19 3.67 7.73 -6.44
CA THR A 19 3.93 9.12 -6.01
C THR A 19 4.58 9.94 -7.12
N THR A 20 5.50 9.36 -7.88
CA THR A 20 6.19 10.05 -8.99
C THR A 20 5.27 10.36 -10.16
N VAL A 21 4.45 9.40 -10.59
CA VAL A 21 3.54 9.58 -11.73
C VAL A 21 2.40 10.53 -11.37
N LEU A 22 1.76 10.32 -10.22
CA LEU A 22 0.60 11.12 -9.81
C LEU A 22 0.98 12.55 -9.44
N SER A 23 2.16 12.78 -8.81
CA SER A 23 2.62 14.15 -8.52
C SER A 23 2.85 14.99 -9.78
N LYS A 24 3.30 14.38 -10.87
CA LYS A 24 3.46 15.06 -12.16
C LYS A 24 2.13 15.50 -12.77
N LYS A 25 1.04 14.75 -12.52
CA LYS A 25 -0.28 15.01 -13.11
C LYS A 25 -1.20 15.85 -12.25
N PHE A 26 -1.17 15.61 -10.94
CA PHE A 26 -2.15 16.17 -10.00
C PHE A 26 -1.52 17.05 -8.92
N GLY A 27 -0.20 17.11 -8.87
CA GLY A 27 0.53 17.82 -7.82
C GLY A 27 0.86 16.91 -6.64
N GLY A 28 1.53 17.46 -5.65
CA GLY A 28 2.05 16.74 -4.49
C GLY A 28 3.55 16.47 -4.59
N GLU A 29 4.07 15.73 -3.64
CA GLU A 29 5.49 15.42 -3.54
C GLU A 29 5.79 14.02 -4.06
N ALA A 30 6.72 13.93 -5.02
CA ALA A 30 7.25 12.64 -5.45
C ALA A 30 8.24 12.12 -4.42
N LYS A 31 8.04 10.89 -3.94
CA LYS A 31 8.99 10.21 -3.04
C LYS A 31 9.69 9.08 -3.77
N GLY A 32 11.00 9.18 -3.88
CA GLY A 32 11.83 8.11 -4.44
C GLY A 32 11.98 6.93 -3.48
N TYR A 33 12.46 5.80 -3.99
CA TYR A 33 12.69 4.57 -3.23
C TYR A 33 13.48 4.83 -1.93
N ASP A 34 14.60 5.55 -2.03
CA ASP A 34 15.50 5.86 -0.89
C ASP A 34 14.86 6.77 0.18
N MET A 35 13.76 7.42 -0.15
CA MET A 35 13.00 8.27 0.77
C MET A 35 11.90 7.47 1.49
N ILE A 36 11.45 6.38 0.90
CA ILE A 36 10.46 5.47 1.47
C ILE A 36 11.17 4.51 2.42
N ASP A 37 12.15 3.74 1.94
CA ASP A 37 13.02 2.89 2.74
C ASP A 37 14.21 3.73 3.27
N ALA A 38 13.93 4.59 4.24
CA ALA A 38 14.89 5.61 4.69
C ALA A 38 15.86 5.13 5.77
N ALA A 39 15.50 4.08 6.54
CA ALA A 39 16.30 3.59 7.64
C ALA A 39 17.62 2.97 7.17
N PRO A 40 18.74 3.18 7.89
CA PRO A 40 20.04 2.62 7.51
C PRO A 40 20.02 1.10 7.32
N GLU A 41 19.24 0.39 8.13
CA GLU A 41 19.13 -1.07 8.07
C GLU A 41 18.34 -1.51 6.83
N GLU A 42 17.30 -0.79 6.45
CA GLU A 42 16.52 -1.02 5.21
C GLU A 42 17.42 -0.86 3.99
N LYS A 43 18.19 0.22 3.94
CA LYS A 43 19.16 0.48 2.87
C LYS A 43 20.27 -0.58 2.79
N ALA A 44 20.77 -1.03 3.94
CA ALA A 44 21.82 -2.03 3.99
C ALA A 44 21.36 -3.42 3.55
N ARG A 45 20.09 -3.76 3.82
CA ARG A 45 19.51 -5.07 3.46
C ARG A 45 18.74 -5.06 2.15
N GLY A 46 18.38 -3.89 1.64
CA GLY A 46 17.53 -3.74 0.45
C GLY A 46 16.09 -4.23 0.64
N ILE A 47 15.60 -4.24 1.88
CA ILE A 47 14.24 -4.69 2.23
C ILE A 47 13.55 -3.67 3.14
N THR A 48 12.24 -3.51 2.99
CA THR A 48 11.40 -2.72 3.89
C THR A 48 11.24 -3.44 5.23
N ILE A 49 11.53 -2.76 6.32
CA ILE A 49 11.40 -3.27 7.70
C ILE A 49 10.21 -2.63 8.40
N ASN A 50 10.13 -1.31 8.35
CA ASN A 50 9.06 -0.53 8.95
C ASN A 50 8.02 -0.15 7.90
N THR A 51 6.80 0.16 8.35
CA THR A 51 5.81 0.78 7.48
C THR A 51 6.23 2.20 7.13
N ALA A 52 6.15 2.55 5.85
CA ALA A 52 6.37 3.91 5.39
C ALA A 52 5.04 4.54 4.96
N HIS A 53 4.87 5.82 5.26
CA HIS A 53 3.67 6.57 4.92
C HIS A 53 3.98 7.59 3.85
N VAL A 54 3.20 7.53 2.77
CA VAL A 54 3.24 8.52 1.70
C VAL A 54 1.83 8.99 1.38
N GLU A 55 1.73 10.11 0.69
CA GLU A 55 0.44 10.66 0.25
C GLU A 55 0.52 11.04 -1.23
N TYR A 56 -0.61 10.96 -1.89
CA TYR A 56 -0.77 11.36 -3.28
C TYR A 56 -2.23 11.66 -3.59
N GLU A 57 -2.45 12.32 -4.71
CA GLU A 57 -3.77 12.71 -5.18
C GLU A 57 -4.08 12.12 -6.55
N THR A 58 -5.35 11.85 -6.77
CA THR A 58 -5.97 11.68 -8.08
C THR A 58 -6.83 12.90 -8.39
N ALA A 59 -7.51 12.91 -9.53
CA ALA A 59 -8.51 13.94 -9.81
C ALA A 59 -9.70 13.94 -8.81
N ASN A 60 -9.93 12.81 -8.15
CA ASN A 60 -11.14 12.56 -7.35
C ASN A 60 -10.88 12.47 -5.85
N ARG A 61 -9.68 12.06 -5.43
CA ARG A 61 -9.38 11.70 -4.03
C ARG A 61 -7.96 12.03 -3.63
N HIS A 62 -7.80 12.27 -2.33
CA HIS A 62 -6.53 12.27 -1.63
C HIS A 62 -6.32 10.92 -0.93
N TYR A 63 -5.16 10.32 -1.10
CA TYR A 63 -4.79 9.02 -0.54
C TYR A 63 -3.66 9.15 0.48
N ALA A 64 -3.88 8.58 1.65
CA ALA A 64 -2.81 8.17 2.55
C ALA A 64 -2.45 6.72 2.20
N HIS A 65 -1.19 6.45 1.94
CA HIS A 65 -0.68 5.15 1.51
C HIS A 65 0.37 4.63 2.47
N VAL A 66 0.19 3.37 2.87
CA VAL A 66 1.10 2.66 3.76
C VAL A 66 1.87 1.61 2.96
N ASP A 67 3.18 1.77 2.84
CA ASP A 67 4.04 0.73 2.28
C ASP A 67 4.42 -0.27 3.37
N CYS A 68 4.02 -1.54 3.19
CA CYS A 68 4.22 -2.59 4.18
C CYS A 68 5.44 -3.46 3.85
N PRO A 69 6.17 -3.94 4.88
CA PRO A 69 7.24 -4.91 4.68
C PRO A 69 6.69 -6.22 4.10
N GLY A 70 7.51 -6.88 3.28
CA GLY A 70 7.15 -8.16 2.65
C GLY A 70 7.80 -9.38 3.30
N HIS A 71 8.84 -9.20 4.11
CA HIS A 71 9.59 -10.28 4.71
C HIS A 71 8.87 -10.87 5.94
N ALA A 72 8.93 -12.18 6.10
CA ALA A 72 8.25 -12.91 7.18
C ALA A 72 8.65 -12.45 8.60
N ASP A 73 9.90 -12.01 8.79
CA ASP A 73 10.37 -11.52 10.09
C ASP A 73 9.67 -10.25 10.57
N TYR A 74 9.06 -9.49 9.65
CA TYR A 74 8.41 -8.20 9.92
C TYR A 74 6.88 -8.25 9.81
N VAL A 75 6.32 -9.42 9.98
CA VAL A 75 4.87 -9.63 9.84
C VAL A 75 4.04 -8.77 10.81
N LYS A 76 4.58 -8.44 11.99
CA LYS A 76 3.93 -7.52 12.95
C LYS A 76 3.72 -6.13 12.33
N ASN A 77 4.76 -5.59 11.70
CA ASN A 77 4.68 -4.28 11.05
C ASN A 77 3.73 -4.30 9.85
N MET A 78 3.70 -5.41 9.10
CA MET A 78 2.71 -5.63 8.04
C MET A 78 1.28 -5.63 8.58
N ILE A 79 1.01 -6.33 9.67
CA ILE A 79 -0.32 -6.38 10.31
C ILE A 79 -0.74 -4.99 10.78
N THR A 80 0.14 -4.26 11.44
CA THR A 80 -0.14 -2.90 11.93
C THR A 80 -0.46 -1.96 10.76
N GLY A 81 0.31 -2.02 9.68
CA GLY A 81 0.05 -1.23 8.47
C GLY A 81 -1.26 -1.63 7.80
N ALA A 82 -1.52 -2.93 7.63
CA ALA A 82 -2.73 -3.43 6.98
C ALA A 82 -4.01 -3.06 7.76
N ALA A 83 -3.97 -3.02 9.08
CA ALA A 83 -5.10 -2.63 9.91
C ALA A 83 -5.57 -1.18 9.68
N GLN A 84 -4.71 -0.32 9.11
CA GLN A 84 -5.04 1.07 8.78
C GLN A 84 -5.71 1.23 7.42
N MET A 85 -5.74 0.19 6.58
CA MET A 85 -6.15 0.29 5.19
C MET A 85 -7.66 0.16 5.00
N ASP A 86 -8.22 1.03 4.18
CA ASP A 86 -9.59 0.89 3.64
C ASP A 86 -9.60 0.05 2.34
N GLY A 87 -8.45 -0.22 1.80
CA GLY A 87 -8.20 -1.11 0.67
C GLY A 87 -6.72 -1.35 0.49
N ALA A 88 -6.34 -2.52 0.00
CA ALA A 88 -4.95 -2.90 -0.23
C ALA A 88 -4.65 -3.11 -1.72
N VAL A 89 -3.43 -2.80 -2.11
CA VAL A 89 -2.85 -3.18 -3.41
C VAL A 89 -1.94 -4.39 -3.17
N LEU A 90 -2.37 -5.54 -3.63
CA LEU A 90 -1.56 -6.75 -3.63
C LEU A 90 -0.58 -6.69 -4.79
N VAL A 91 0.71 -6.64 -4.50
CA VAL A 91 1.76 -6.63 -5.50
C VAL A 91 2.29 -8.05 -5.68
N CYS A 92 2.10 -8.60 -6.87
CA CYS A 92 2.58 -9.92 -7.24
C CYS A 92 3.48 -9.81 -8.48
N SER A 93 4.64 -10.44 -8.44
CA SER A 93 5.53 -10.51 -9.59
C SER A 93 4.96 -11.46 -10.64
N ALA A 94 4.84 -11.01 -11.88
CA ALA A 94 4.43 -11.86 -13.00
C ALA A 94 5.44 -12.97 -13.31
N ALA A 95 6.72 -12.72 -13.04
CA ALA A 95 7.78 -13.68 -13.29
C ALA A 95 7.82 -14.81 -12.25
N ASP A 96 7.47 -14.52 -11.00
CA ASP A 96 7.56 -15.45 -9.88
C ASP A 96 6.21 -16.09 -9.52
N GLY A 97 5.11 -15.41 -9.84
CA GLY A 97 3.76 -15.80 -9.41
C GLY A 97 3.53 -15.60 -7.90
N PRO A 98 2.41 -16.12 -7.37
CA PRO A 98 2.11 -16.07 -5.95
C PRO A 98 3.12 -16.86 -5.12
N MET A 99 3.79 -16.18 -4.20
CA MET A 99 4.80 -16.73 -3.30
C MET A 99 4.24 -16.89 -1.87
N PRO A 100 4.96 -17.53 -0.92
CA PRO A 100 4.44 -17.78 0.42
C PRO A 100 3.88 -16.55 1.13
N GLN A 101 4.60 -15.42 1.15
CA GLN A 101 4.11 -14.20 1.79
C GLN A 101 2.94 -13.55 1.02
N THR A 102 2.78 -13.79 -0.28
CA THR A 102 1.58 -13.37 -1.02
C THR A 102 0.33 -13.96 -0.38
N ARG A 103 0.36 -15.26 -0.11
CA ARG A 103 -0.75 -16.00 0.54
C ARG A 103 -0.97 -15.53 1.98
N GLU A 104 0.11 -15.40 2.74
CA GLU A 104 0.07 -14.94 4.12
C GLU A 104 -0.51 -13.54 4.22
N HIS A 105 -0.09 -12.61 3.37
CA HIS A 105 -0.56 -11.23 3.39
C HIS A 105 -2.04 -11.11 3.01
N ILE A 106 -2.56 -11.92 2.08
CA ILE A 106 -4.00 -11.94 1.77
C ILE A 106 -4.79 -12.44 3.00
N LEU A 107 -4.33 -13.52 3.63
CA LEU A 107 -4.95 -14.06 4.84
C LEU A 107 -4.97 -13.03 5.97
N LEU A 108 -3.83 -12.40 6.24
CA LEU A 108 -3.69 -11.40 7.30
C LEU A 108 -4.54 -10.15 7.00
N ALA A 109 -4.55 -9.67 5.76
CA ALA A 109 -5.41 -8.57 5.34
C ALA A 109 -6.90 -8.88 5.63
N ARG A 110 -7.33 -10.12 5.35
CA ARG A 110 -8.69 -10.56 5.68
C ARG A 110 -8.95 -10.57 7.18
N GLN A 111 -8.01 -11.05 7.98
CA GLN A 111 -8.14 -11.13 9.43
C GLN A 111 -8.21 -9.76 10.13
N VAL A 112 -7.43 -8.79 9.63
CA VAL A 112 -7.48 -7.41 10.18
C VAL A 112 -8.60 -6.56 9.60
N GLY A 113 -9.41 -7.12 8.69
CA GLY A 113 -10.61 -6.48 8.19
C GLY A 113 -10.40 -5.54 7.00
N VAL A 114 -9.33 -5.68 6.23
CA VAL A 114 -9.18 -4.96 4.94
C VAL A 114 -10.34 -5.35 4.03
N PRO A 115 -11.20 -4.39 3.62
CA PRO A 115 -12.44 -4.74 2.92
C PRO A 115 -12.25 -5.01 1.43
N TYR A 116 -11.24 -4.41 0.79
CA TYR A 116 -11.02 -4.48 -0.65
C TYR A 116 -9.56 -4.75 -0.97
N ILE A 117 -9.32 -5.57 -2.00
CA ILE A 117 -8.00 -5.79 -2.59
C ILE A 117 -8.06 -5.48 -4.08
N ILE A 118 -7.06 -4.75 -4.57
CA ILE A 118 -6.74 -4.59 -5.99
C ILE A 118 -5.40 -5.27 -6.22
N VAL A 119 -5.20 -5.88 -7.37
CA VAL A 119 -3.94 -6.55 -7.71
C VAL A 119 -3.14 -5.73 -8.70
N PHE A 120 -1.89 -5.51 -8.41
CA PHE A 120 -0.91 -5.02 -9.37
C PHE A 120 0.05 -6.17 -9.72
N LEU A 121 -0.10 -6.70 -10.93
CA LEU A 121 0.79 -7.72 -11.48
C LEU A 121 2.03 -7.02 -12.00
N ASN A 122 3.08 -7.03 -11.20
CA ASN A 122 4.32 -6.28 -11.43
C ASN A 122 5.33 -7.09 -12.24
N LYS A 123 6.35 -6.43 -12.77
CA LYS A 123 7.43 -7.03 -13.55
C LYS A 123 6.94 -7.71 -14.85
N CYS A 124 5.84 -7.26 -15.42
CA CYS A 124 5.34 -7.79 -16.68
C CYS A 124 6.29 -7.54 -17.87
N ASP A 125 7.21 -6.59 -17.74
CA ASP A 125 8.32 -6.36 -18.69
C ASP A 125 9.32 -7.53 -18.78
N MET A 126 9.31 -8.42 -17.80
CA MET A 126 10.18 -9.61 -17.75
C MET A 126 9.52 -10.88 -18.35
N VAL A 127 8.27 -10.79 -18.75
CA VAL A 127 7.48 -11.95 -19.22
C VAL A 127 6.90 -11.66 -20.60
N ASP A 128 7.41 -12.37 -21.61
CA ASP A 128 6.96 -12.22 -23.00
C ASP A 128 5.81 -13.17 -23.38
N ASP A 129 5.48 -14.10 -22.49
CA ASP A 129 4.48 -15.14 -22.72
C ASP A 129 3.11 -14.73 -22.12
N GLU A 130 2.14 -14.48 -22.99
CA GLU A 130 0.78 -14.10 -22.61
C GLU A 130 0.05 -15.21 -21.82
N GLU A 131 0.28 -16.47 -22.20
CA GLU A 131 -0.34 -17.62 -21.50
C GLU A 131 0.16 -17.72 -20.05
N LEU A 132 1.44 -17.39 -19.83
CA LEU A 132 2.01 -17.35 -18.48
C LEU A 132 1.40 -16.21 -17.65
N LEU A 133 1.20 -15.04 -18.24
CA LEU A 133 0.55 -13.92 -17.55
C LEU A 133 -0.88 -14.28 -17.15
N GLU A 134 -1.65 -14.89 -18.06
CA GLU A 134 -3.01 -15.34 -17.78
C GLU A 134 -3.05 -16.41 -16.67
N LEU A 135 -2.08 -17.34 -16.68
CA LEU A 135 -1.97 -18.37 -15.63
C LEU A 135 -1.73 -17.74 -14.26
N VAL A 136 -0.79 -16.79 -14.16
CA VAL A 136 -0.51 -16.11 -12.90
C VAL A 136 -1.72 -15.30 -12.42
N GLU A 137 -2.44 -14.63 -13.30
CA GLU A 137 -3.69 -13.95 -12.93
C GLU A 137 -4.72 -14.93 -12.38
N MET A 138 -4.89 -16.08 -13.01
CA MET A 138 -5.83 -17.10 -12.56
C MET A 138 -5.46 -17.63 -11.18
N GLU A 139 -4.18 -17.92 -10.94
CA GLU A 139 -3.70 -18.36 -9.64
C GLU A 139 -3.95 -17.30 -8.54
N VAL A 140 -3.75 -16.02 -8.85
CA VAL A 140 -4.03 -14.91 -7.90
C VAL A 140 -5.53 -14.82 -7.61
N ARG A 141 -6.40 -14.96 -8.62
CA ARG A 141 -7.87 -14.95 -8.45
C ARG A 141 -8.34 -16.09 -7.58
N GLU A 142 -7.87 -17.32 -7.83
CA GLU A 142 -8.18 -18.49 -7.01
C GLU A 142 -7.72 -18.30 -5.56
N LEU A 143 -6.56 -17.68 -5.38
CA LEU A 143 -6.02 -17.41 -4.06
C LEU A 143 -6.87 -16.37 -3.30
N LEU A 144 -7.36 -15.32 -3.98
CA LEU A 144 -8.26 -14.34 -3.40
C LEU A 144 -9.59 -14.97 -2.98
N ASP A 145 -10.19 -15.81 -3.84
CA ASP A 145 -11.44 -16.52 -3.53
C ASP A 145 -11.29 -17.45 -2.32
N LYS A 146 -10.16 -18.14 -2.24
CA LYS A 146 -9.84 -19.01 -1.09
C LYS A 146 -9.89 -18.25 0.25
N TYR A 147 -9.53 -16.98 0.26
CA TYR A 147 -9.54 -16.14 1.46
C TYR A 147 -10.75 -15.18 1.51
N SER A 148 -11.80 -15.49 0.78
CA SER A 148 -13.08 -14.78 0.78
C SER A 148 -13.02 -13.34 0.28
N PHE A 149 -12.11 -13.07 -0.65
CA PHE A 149 -12.16 -11.88 -1.50
C PHE A 149 -12.76 -12.26 -2.86
N PRO A 150 -13.50 -11.37 -3.54
CA PRO A 150 -14.14 -11.68 -4.82
C PRO A 150 -13.10 -11.74 -5.95
N GLY A 151 -12.46 -12.90 -6.16
CA GLY A 151 -11.37 -13.08 -7.11
C GLY A 151 -11.73 -12.70 -8.54
N ASP A 152 -12.93 -13.08 -9.00
CA ASP A 152 -13.39 -12.76 -10.38
C ASP A 152 -13.62 -11.27 -10.60
N ASP A 153 -14.14 -10.55 -9.59
CA ASP A 153 -14.45 -9.13 -9.68
C ASP A 153 -13.25 -8.22 -9.33
N THR A 154 -12.20 -8.78 -8.78
CA THR A 154 -11.02 -7.99 -8.36
C THR A 154 -10.28 -7.45 -9.58
N PRO A 155 -10.04 -6.12 -9.67
CA PRO A 155 -9.22 -5.55 -10.71
C PRO A 155 -7.78 -6.07 -10.63
N ILE A 156 -7.25 -6.55 -11.75
CA ILE A 156 -5.84 -6.90 -11.90
C ILE A 156 -5.23 -6.00 -12.96
N ILE A 157 -4.26 -5.20 -12.57
CA ILE A 157 -3.53 -4.30 -13.45
C ILE A 157 -2.15 -4.88 -13.73
N ARG A 158 -1.84 -5.10 -15.00
CA ARG A 158 -0.52 -5.52 -15.47
C ARG A 158 0.37 -4.31 -15.65
N GLY A 159 1.61 -4.38 -15.15
CA GLY A 159 2.53 -3.26 -15.28
C GLY A 159 3.95 -3.58 -14.85
N SER A 160 4.78 -2.58 -14.92
CA SER A 160 6.15 -2.57 -14.39
C SER A 160 6.39 -1.26 -13.65
N ALA A 161 6.48 -1.37 -12.33
CA ALA A 161 6.78 -0.22 -11.48
C ALA A 161 8.13 0.42 -11.84
N LYS A 162 9.10 -0.41 -12.27
CA LYS A 162 10.40 0.06 -12.72
C LYS A 162 10.29 0.93 -13.96
N LEU A 163 9.61 0.46 -15.00
CA LEU A 163 9.41 1.23 -16.23
C LEU A 163 8.69 2.56 -15.96
N ALA A 164 7.68 2.54 -15.08
CA ALA A 164 6.97 3.75 -14.70
C ALA A 164 7.89 4.77 -14.00
N LEU A 165 8.79 4.33 -13.11
CA LEU A 165 9.79 5.18 -12.47
C LEU A 165 10.81 5.74 -13.46
N GLU A 166 11.21 4.96 -14.47
CA GLU A 166 12.11 5.37 -15.54
C GLU A 166 11.44 6.33 -16.53
N GLY A 167 10.14 6.57 -16.37
CA GLY A 167 9.38 7.54 -17.19
C GLY A 167 8.85 6.96 -18.50
N ASP A 168 8.78 5.62 -18.60
CA ASP A 168 8.12 4.96 -19.72
C ASP A 168 6.62 5.28 -19.70
N LYS A 169 6.11 5.80 -20.83
CA LYS A 169 4.71 6.22 -20.98
C LYS A 169 3.79 5.14 -21.55
N GLY A 170 4.36 3.98 -21.84
CA GLY A 170 3.65 2.87 -22.45
C GLY A 170 2.70 2.12 -21.50
N PRO A 171 2.05 1.06 -22.02
CA PRO A 171 1.01 0.31 -21.31
C PRO A 171 1.46 -0.33 -20.00
N LEU A 172 2.74 -0.70 -19.88
CA LEU A 172 3.31 -1.28 -18.67
C LEU A 172 3.93 -0.24 -17.73
N GLY A 173 4.19 0.98 -18.20
CA GLY A 173 4.78 2.10 -17.46
C GLY A 173 3.73 3.01 -16.83
N GLU A 174 3.78 4.30 -17.15
CA GLU A 174 2.90 5.33 -16.59
C GLU A 174 1.40 5.01 -16.80
N GLU A 175 1.01 4.42 -17.95
CA GLU A 175 -0.39 4.02 -18.19
C GLU A 175 -0.88 2.98 -17.18
N ALA A 176 -0.06 2.03 -16.78
CA ALA A 176 -0.41 1.04 -15.78
C ALA A 176 -0.64 1.70 -14.40
N ILE A 177 0.18 2.68 -14.03
CA ILE A 177 -0.03 3.45 -12.79
C ILE A 177 -1.33 4.24 -12.85
N MET A 178 -1.68 4.82 -13.99
CA MET A 178 -2.96 5.53 -14.16
C MET A 178 -4.15 4.57 -14.06
N LYS A 179 -4.06 3.37 -14.64
CA LYS A 179 -5.09 2.33 -14.49
C LYS A 179 -5.24 1.89 -13.04
N LEU A 180 -4.13 1.78 -12.29
CA LEU A 180 -4.18 1.50 -10.86
C LEU A 180 -4.88 2.63 -10.10
N ALA A 181 -4.57 3.89 -10.40
CA ALA A 181 -5.24 5.04 -9.78
C ALA A 181 -6.75 5.05 -10.08
N ASP A 182 -7.15 4.77 -11.33
CA ASP A 182 -8.55 4.64 -11.70
C ASP A 182 -9.26 3.49 -10.97
N ALA A 183 -8.58 2.36 -10.78
CA ALA A 183 -9.10 1.24 -10.02
C ALA A 183 -9.26 1.59 -8.53
N LEU A 184 -8.32 2.31 -7.94
CA LEU A 184 -8.42 2.82 -6.57
C LEU A 184 -9.64 3.75 -6.42
N ASP A 185 -9.86 4.66 -7.37
CA ASP A 185 -10.97 5.61 -7.34
C ASP A 185 -12.35 4.94 -7.51
N ASN A 186 -12.44 3.91 -8.36
CA ASN A 186 -13.72 3.35 -8.79
C ASN A 186 -14.09 2.04 -8.07
N TYR A 187 -13.11 1.21 -7.68
CA TYR A 187 -13.38 -0.08 -7.05
C TYR A 187 -13.43 0.00 -5.52
N ILE A 188 -12.58 0.85 -4.91
CA ILE A 188 -12.62 1.07 -3.47
C ILE A 188 -13.57 2.23 -3.19
N PRO A 189 -14.71 2.02 -2.48
CA PRO A 189 -15.60 3.11 -2.15
C PRO A 189 -14.93 4.09 -1.19
N THR A 190 -15.37 5.35 -1.20
CA THR A 190 -14.94 6.32 -0.19
C THR A 190 -15.42 5.83 1.18
N PRO A 191 -14.50 5.61 2.13
CA PRO A 191 -14.89 5.08 3.43
C PRO A 191 -15.73 6.07 4.21
N GLU A 192 -16.79 5.56 4.85
CA GLU A 192 -17.56 6.33 5.81
C GLU A 192 -16.73 6.49 7.09
N ARG A 193 -16.48 7.74 7.49
CA ARG A 193 -15.74 8.02 8.72
C ARG A 193 -16.71 8.25 9.88
N ALA A 194 -16.45 7.64 11.01
CA ALA A 194 -17.23 7.83 12.25
C ALA A 194 -16.87 9.20 12.88
N VAL A 195 -17.34 10.29 12.27
CA VAL A 195 -17.04 11.67 12.73
C VAL A 195 -17.83 12.04 13.98
N ASP A 196 -18.93 11.38 14.25
CA ASP A 196 -19.75 11.61 15.45
C ASP A 196 -19.15 10.90 16.67
N GLY A 197 -19.03 11.60 17.77
CA GLY A 197 -18.52 11.07 19.03
C GLY A 197 -17.15 11.64 19.43
N ALA A 198 -16.65 11.20 20.59
CA ALA A 198 -15.37 11.65 21.10
C ALA A 198 -14.23 11.18 20.20
N PHE A 199 -13.24 12.06 20.01
CA PHE A 199 -12.01 11.74 19.28
C PHE A 199 -11.33 10.50 19.88
N LEU A 200 -10.93 9.56 19.02
CA LEU A 200 -10.19 8.37 19.38
C LEU A 200 -9.15 8.07 18.30
N MET A 201 -7.90 7.99 18.72
CA MET A 201 -6.77 7.59 17.88
C MET A 201 -5.89 6.63 18.65
N PRO A 202 -5.86 5.32 18.30
CA PRO A 202 -4.86 4.41 18.82
C PRO A 202 -3.46 4.91 18.46
N VAL A 203 -2.56 4.94 19.45
CA VAL A 203 -1.16 5.32 19.23
C VAL A 203 -0.43 4.12 18.65
N GLU A 204 0.16 4.28 17.48
CA GLU A 204 0.90 3.24 16.77
C GLU A 204 2.41 3.42 16.93
N ASP A 205 2.86 4.67 16.89
CA ASP A 205 4.27 4.99 17.02
C ASP A 205 4.49 6.27 17.82
N VAL A 206 5.68 6.40 18.42
CA VAL A 206 6.04 7.53 19.28
C VAL A 206 7.47 8.00 18.92
N PHE A 207 7.59 9.29 18.58
CA PHE A 207 8.85 9.90 18.22
C PHE A 207 9.16 11.10 19.14
N SER A 208 10.45 11.37 19.32
CA SER A 208 10.91 12.61 19.90
C SER A 208 11.53 13.48 18.81
N ILE A 209 10.93 14.63 18.53
CA ILE A 209 11.41 15.56 17.53
C ILE A 209 12.02 16.77 18.23
N SER A 210 13.28 17.07 17.94
CA SER A 210 13.97 18.24 18.49
C SER A 210 13.22 19.53 18.15
N GLY A 211 12.90 20.33 19.16
CA GLY A 211 12.15 21.57 19.03
C GLY A 211 10.62 21.41 18.94
N ARG A 212 10.10 20.19 18.85
CA ARG A 212 8.64 19.92 18.82
C ARG A 212 8.16 19.06 19.98
N GLY A 213 9.06 18.34 20.66
CA GLY A 213 8.73 17.45 21.77
C GLY A 213 8.32 16.04 21.31
N THR A 214 7.44 15.41 22.07
CA THR A 214 6.91 14.07 21.74
C THR A 214 5.84 14.18 20.66
N VAL A 215 6.00 13.37 19.61
CA VAL A 215 5.05 13.22 18.52
C VAL A 215 4.55 11.78 18.52
N VAL A 216 3.24 11.60 18.44
CA VAL A 216 2.60 10.29 18.30
C VAL A 216 1.92 10.21 16.94
N THR A 217 1.91 9.03 16.36
CA THR A 217 1.20 8.76 15.11
C THR A 217 0.16 7.67 15.32
N GLY A 218 -0.86 7.65 14.46
CA GLY A 218 -1.91 6.67 14.46
C GLY A 218 -3.02 7.06 13.51
N ARG A 219 -3.96 6.15 13.30
CA ARG A 219 -5.16 6.40 12.53
C ARG A 219 -6.28 6.92 13.45
N ILE A 220 -6.93 8.00 13.05
CA ILE A 220 -8.13 8.47 13.74
C ILE A 220 -9.28 7.49 13.44
N GLU A 221 -9.72 6.78 14.46
CA GLU A 221 -10.80 5.79 14.35
C GLU A 221 -12.19 6.42 14.47
N ARG A 222 -12.29 7.50 15.24
CA ARG A 222 -13.55 8.17 15.56
C ARG A 222 -13.34 9.64 15.93
N GLY A 223 -14.35 10.43 15.64
CA GLY A 223 -14.40 11.84 16.03
C GLY A 223 -13.55 12.75 15.13
N ILE A 224 -13.43 13.97 15.55
CA ILE A 224 -12.66 15.02 14.85
C ILE A 224 -11.73 15.67 15.87
N VAL A 225 -10.51 15.98 15.46
CA VAL A 225 -9.54 16.76 16.24
C VAL A 225 -9.04 17.93 15.40
N LYS A 226 -8.90 19.11 16.00
CA LYS A 226 -8.33 20.30 15.36
C LYS A 226 -7.01 20.66 16.00
N VAL A 227 -6.16 21.32 15.22
CA VAL A 227 -4.89 21.83 15.73
C VAL A 227 -5.13 22.81 16.87
N GLY A 228 -4.45 22.60 18.01
CA GLY A 228 -4.58 23.39 19.21
C GLY A 228 -5.65 22.93 20.22
N GLU A 229 -6.41 21.89 19.91
CA GLU A 229 -7.32 21.26 20.88
C GLU A 229 -6.56 20.42 21.91
N GLU A 230 -7.08 20.41 23.13
CA GLU A 230 -6.58 19.53 24.19
C GLU A 230 -7.06 18.10 23.97
N ILE A 231 -6.15 17.14 24.13
CA ILE A 231 -6.43 15.71 24.04
C ILE A 231 -5.97 15.01 25.30
N GLU A 232 -6.63 13.89 25.64
CA GLU A 232 -6.22 13.01 26.73
C GLU A 232 -5.49 11.80 26.17
N ILE A 233 -4.32 11.47 26.72
CA ILE A 233 -3.59 10.24 26.41
C ILE A 233 -3.95 9.24 27.49
N VAL A 234 -4.63 8.15 27.07
CA VAL A 234 -5.07 7.06 27.93
C VAL A 234 -4.16 5.87 27.71
N GLY A 235 -3.67 5.26 28.78
CA GLY A 235 -2.81 4.09 28.72
C GLY A 235 -2.68 3.38 30.06
N ILE A 236 -2.00 2.23 30.01
CA ILE A 236 -1.63 1.49 31.24
C ILE A 236 -0.35 2.14 31.76
N THR A 237 -0.40 2.71 32.95
CA THR A 237 0.75 3.26 33.68
C THR A 237 1.47 2.15 34.43
#